data_3039bcfefd5dece12c20c101e592546c
#
_entry.id   3039bcfefd5dece12c20c101e592546c
#
_cell.length_a   1.000
_cell.length_b   1.000
_cell.length_c   1.000
_cell.angle_alpha   90.00
_cell.angle_beta   90.00
_cell.angle_gamma   90.00
#
_symmetry.space_group_name_H-M   'P 1'
#
loop_
_entity.id
_entity.type
_entity.pdbx_description
1 polymer ?
#
loop_
_entity_poly.entity_id
_entity_poly.type
_entity_poly.pdbx_seq_one_letter_code
_entity_poly.pdbx_strand_id
1 'polypeptide(L)'
;RSTRVRSSAASDVYKRQTLNSIKNQSFTSYEHIIIDACSTDGSKETIIKYSKETSHLAYWVSEKDSGIYDGMNKGIEHASGEYLYFLNSGDCLIKDVLRHIPFDGTQYIYGNIKIIPTNEDPWIWKYPDRFDTFFLANSKGWISQQACFIHHSLFIEQKYDTNYKIISDWIHAIHSIILKGCSYKHIPTTIVEYDGGGASSNYEKTWEERNKWIEQNINKTFFKSFLELEAFRETGLGNLVPLLNKTHKFKKRIRKIILFLYYINSFFSFHKPKQ
;
A
#
# COMPACT_ATOMS: atom_id res chain seq x y z
N ARG A 1 -17.77 19.71 -2.43
CA ARG A 1 -16.54 19.66 -3.28
C ARG A 1 -15.58 20.69 -2.75
N SER A 2 -14.65 20.31 -1.88
CA SER A 2 -13.53 21.15 -1.50
C SER A 2 -12.37 20.83 -2.44
N THR A 3 -12.17 21.66 -3.45
CA THR A 3 -11.00 21.60 -4.31
C THR A 3 -9.85 22.23 -3.50
N ARG A 4 -8.96 21.40 -2.97
CA ARG A 4 -7.77 21.87 -2.27
C ARG A 4 -6.79 22.46 -3.29
N VAL A 5 -6.86 23.76 -3.51
CA VAL A 5 -5.84 24.50 -4.24
C VAL A 5 -4.66 24.63 -3.30
N ARG A 6 -3.62 23.82 -3.48
CA ARG A 6 -2.33 24.04 -2.79
C ARG A 6 -1.66 25.25 -3.41
N SER A 7 -1.45 26.30 -2.63
CA SER A 7 -0.59 27.40 -3.06
C SER A 7 0.85 26.90 -3.18
N SER A 8 1.67 27.47 -4.07
CA SER A 8 3.08 27.10 -4.26
C SER A 8 3.88 27.13 -2.95
N ALA A 9 3.61 28.11 -2.08
CA ALA A 9 4.24 28.20 -0.75
C ALA A 9 3.89 27.02 0.18
N ALA A 10 2.65 26.51 0.14
CA ALA A 10 2.27 25.33 0.93
C ALA A 10 2.98 24.06 0.45
N SER A 11 3.16 23.91 -0.87
CA SER A 11 3.89 22.77 -1.46
C SER A 11 5.35 22.71 -0.99
N ASP A 12 6.04 23.83 -0.93
CA ASP A 12 7.44 23.91 -0.47
C ASP A 12 7.59 23.52 1.02
N VAL A 13 6.66 23.96 1.89
CA VAL A 13 6.66 23.58 3.31
C VAL A 13 6.54 22.05 3.49
N TYR A 14 5.61 21.40 2.79
CA TYR A 14 5.42 19.95 2.87
C TYR A 14 6.65 19.18 2.35
N LYS A 15 7.26 19.62 1.26
CA LYS A 15 8.48 19.01 0.72
C LYS A 15 9.65 19.12 1.69
N ARG A 16 9.82 20.28 2.33
CA ARG A 16 10.84 20.46 3.38
C ARG A 16 10.59 19.56 4.58
N GLN A 17 9.34 19.35 4.98
CA GLN A 17 9.01 18.42 6.06
C GLN A 17 9.41 16.98 5.71
N THR A 18 9.10 16.52 4.50
CA THR A 18 9.53 15.22 3.99
C THR A 18 11.06 15.07 4.04
N LEU A 19 11.81 16.00 3.46
CA LEU A 19 13.28 15.99 3.43
C LEU A 19 13.88 16.03 4.84
N ASN A 20 13.33 16.85 5.74
CA ASN A 20 13.77 16.93 7.13
C ASN A 20 13.49 15.64 7.89
N SER A 21 12.37 14.95 7.62
CA SER A 21 12.04 13.68 8.27
C SER A 21 13.07 12.58 7.94
N ILE A 22 13.65 12.61 6.75
CA ILE A 22 14.74 11.72 6.34
C ILE A 22 16.06 12.15 7.00
N LYS A 23 16.42 13.43 6.88
CA LYS A 23 17.67 13.99 7.43
C LYS A 23 17.82 13.77 8.94
N ASN A 24 16.70 13.79 9.66
CA ASN A 24 16.66 13.67 11.12
C ASN A 24 16.63 12.22 11.62
N GLN A 25 16.81 11.21 10.75
CA GLN A 25 16.98 9.83 11.19
C GLN A 25 18.38 9.63 11.78
N SER A 26 18.47 8.92 12.89
CA SER A 26 19.79 8.57 13.50
C SER A 26 20.47 7.41 12.78
N PHE A 27 19.75 6.64 11.98
CA PHE A 27 20.30 5.62 11.09
C PHE A 27 21.00 6.30 9.92
N THR A 28 22.27 5.99 9.70
CA THR A 28 23.12 6.68 8.70
C THR A 28 23.51 5.84 7.49
N SER A 29 23.21 4.54 7.51
CA SER A 29 23.52 3.63 6.38
C SER A 29 22.43 3.67 5.34
N TYR A 30 22.18 4.85 4.75
CA TYR A 30 21.24 5.02 3.64
C TYR A 30 21.76 6.01 2.62
N GLU A 31 21.32 5.87 1.40
CA GLU A 31 21.42 6.86 0.34
C GLU A 31 20.03 7.46 0.05
N HIS A 32 20.01 8.72 -0.32
CA HIS A 32 18.80 9.41 -0.72
C HIS A 32 18.85 9.71 -2.21
N ILE A 33 17.81 9.36 -2.95
CA ILE A 33 17.64 9.61 -4.38
C ILE A 33 16.37 10.44 -4.56
N ILE A 34 16.46 11.57 -5.26
CA ILE A 34 15.32 12.46 -5.50
C ILE A 34 15.03 12.54 -6.99
N ILE A 35 13.84 12.15 -7.39
CA ILE A 35 13.33 12.31 -8.75
C ILE A 35 12.21 13.35 -8.71
N ASP A 36 12.43 14.49 -9.35
CA ASP A 36 11.45 15.57 -9.48
C ASP A 36 10.91 15.61 -10.91
N ALA A 37 9.59 15.58 -11.03
CA ALA A 37 8.86 15.57 -12.31
C ALA A 37 8.83 16.93 -13.02
N CYS A 38 9.94 17.66 -13.03
CA CYS A 38 10.04 19.01 -13.58
C CYS A 38 9.09 20.02 -12.89
N SER A 39 9.06 20.00 -11.56
CA SER A 39 8.19 20.87 -10.75
C SER A 39 8.52 22.35 -10.97
N THR A 40 7.47 23.19 -11.01
CA THR A 40 7.57 24.66 -11.21
C THR A 40 7.20 25.47 -9.95
N ASP A 41 7.11 24.80 -8.80
CA ASP A 41 6.59 25.33 -7.53
C ASP A 41 7.68 25.62 -6.48
N GLY A 42 8.94 25.80 -6.88
CA GLY A 42 10.07 26.02 -5.97
C GLY A 42 10.73 24.73 -5.44
N SER A 43 10.28 23.56 -5.93
CA SER A 43 10.86 22.26 -5.52
C SER A 43 12.31 22.12 -5.88
N LYS A 44 12.70 22.54 -7.07
CA LYS A 44 14.07 22.46 -7.57
C LYS A 44 15.04 23.24 -6.68
N GLU A 45 14.67 24.45 -6.29
CA GLU A 45 15.45 25.30 -5.39
C GLU A 45 15.61 24.64 -4.01
N THR A 46 14.53 24.02 -3.52
CA THR A 46 14.53 23.27 -2.25
C THR A 46 15.45 22.06 -2.32
N ILE A 47 15.44 21.30 -3.41
CA ILE A 47 16.36 20.17 -3.63
C ILE A 47 17.81 20.65 -3.71
N ILE A 48 18.11 21.72 -4.45
CA ILE A 48 19.45 22.31 -4.53
C ILE A 48 19.96 22.77 -3.16
N LYS A 49 19.09 23.34 -2.32
CA LYS A 49 19.46 23.71 -0.95
C LYS A 49 19.74 22.46 -0.12
N TYR A 50 18.84 21.47 -0.16
CA TYR A 50 18.99 20.22 0.55
C TYR A 50 20.29 19.48 0.16
N SER A 51 20.67 19.48 -1.12
CA SER A 51 21.90 18.82 -1.59
C SER A 51 23.18 19.39 -0.97
N LYS A 52 23.15 20.66 -0.53
CA LYS A 52 24.27 21.30 0.17
C LYS A 52 24.29 21.02 1.67
N GLU A 53 23.17 20.54 2.22
CA GLU A 53 22.98 20.33 3.65
C GLU A 53 23.13 18.88 4.11
N THR A 54 23.21 17.93 3.17
CA THR A 54 23.31 16.50 3.49
C THR A 54 24.34 15.79 2.60
N SER A 55 25.09 14.88 3.19
CA SER A 55 26.00 13.97 2.47
C SER A 55 25.31 12.70 1.97
N HIS A 56 24.06 12.47 2.36
CA HIS A 56 23.31 11.27 2.00
C HIS A 56 22.60 11.36 0.63
N LEU A 57 22.51 12.55 0.02
CA LEU A 57 21.92 12.71 -1.31
C LEU A 57 22.90 12.19 -2.37
N ALA A 58 22.68 10.94 -2.81
CA ALA A 58 23.53 10.27 -3.80
C ALA A 58 23.21 10.71 -5.23
N TYR A 59 21.94 10.97 -5.52
CA TYR A 59 21.49 11.38 -6.86
C TYR A 59 20.25 12.25 -6.78
N TRP A 60 20.12 13.19 -7.72
CA TRP A 60 18.86 13.87 -7.97
C TRP A 60 18.77 14.36 -9.42
N VAL A 61 17.55 14.41 -9.92
CA VAL A 61 17.23 14.94 -11.24
C VAL A 61 15.86 15.64 -11.21
N SER A 62 15.73 16.69 -12.04
CA SER A 62 14.44 17.35 -12.28
C SER A 62 14.18 17.31 -13.79
N GLU A 63 13.30 16.40 -14.20
CA GLU A 63 12.95 16.14 -15.60
C GLU A 63 11.51 15.65 -15.70
N LYS A 64 10.92 15.73 -16.90
CA LYS A 64 9.56 15.23 -17.13
C LYS A 64 9.51 13.72 -16.96
N ASP A 65 8.43 13.25 -16.34
CA ASP A 65 8.07 11.84 -16.27
C ASP A 65 6.67 11.57 -16.85
N SER A 66 6.33 10.30 -17.04
CA SER A 66 5.03 9.82 -17.50
C SER A 66 4.08 9.44 -16.36
N GLY A 67 4.42 9.76 -15.12
CA GLY A 67 3.66 9.52 -13.90
C GLY A 67 4.53 8.98 -12.76
N ILE A 68 3.92 8.81 -11.60
CA ILE A 68 4.61 8.48 -10.34
C ILE A 68 5.51 7.23 -10.44
N TYR A 69 5.04 6.18 -11.12
CA TYR A 69 5.80 4.93 -11.27
C TYR A 69 6.96 5.04 -12.24
N ASP A 70 6.90 5.95 -13.21
CA ASP A 70 8.05 6.28 -14.05
C ASP A 70 9.15 6.96 -13.22
N GLY A 71 8.78 7.94 -12.41
CA GLY A 71 9.70 8.57 -11.46
C GLY A 71 10.31 7.56 -10.48
N MET A 72 9.49 6.64 -9.93
CA MET A 72 9.98 5.59 -9.04
C MET A 72 10.95 4.63 -9.75
N ASN A 73 10.65 4.23 -10.99
CA ASN A 73 11.52 3.37 -11.79
C ASN A 73 12.87 4.02 -12.08
N LYS A 74 12.89 5.33 -12.37
CA LYS A 74 14.15 6.09 -12.49
C LYS A 74 14.93 6.07 -11.16
N GLY A 75 14.25 6.22 -10.03
CA GLY A 75 14.87 6.10 -8.72
C GLY A 75 15.48 4.71 -8.48
N ILE A 76 14.78 3.64 -8.86
CA ILE A 76 15.28 2.25 -8.77
C ILE A 76 16.57 2.07 -9.58
N GLU A 77 16.67 2.66 -10.77
CA GLU A 77 17.86 2.56 -11.63
C GLU A 77 19.12 3.18 -11.02
N HIS A 78 18.96 4.17 -10.17
CA HIS A 78 20.06 4.85 -9.49
C HIS A 78 20.33 4.33 -8.08
N ALA A 79 19.47 3.43 -7.57
CA ALA A 79 19.61 2.88 -6.25
C ALA A 79 20.67 1.77 -6.19
N SER A 80 21.54 1.83 -5.20
CA SER A 80 22.54 0.82 -4.88
C SER A 80 22.25 0.08 -3.57
N GLY A 81 21.32 0.57 -2.76
CA GLY A 81 20.94 0.03 -1.48
C GLY A 81 20.31 -1.37 -1.58
N GLU A 82 20.51 -2.19 -0.54
CA GLU A 82 19.92 -3.53 -0.43
C GLU A 82 18.39 -3.47 -0.34
N TYR A 83 17.85 -2.47 0.36
CA TYR A 83 16.42 -2.22 0.49
C TYR A 83 16.05 -0.88 -0.11
N LEU A 84 14.95 -0.85 -0.84
CA LEU A 84 14.36 0.36 -1.39
C LEU A 84 13.14 0.78 -0.57
N TYR A 85 13.06 2.08 -0.29
CA TYR A 85 11.94 2.70 0.40
C TYR A 85 11.47 3.93 -0.39
N PHE A 86 10.18 4.01 -0.64
CA PHE A 86 9.60 5.10 -1.44
C PHE A 86 8.80 6.04 -0.54
N LEU A 87 9.19 7.30 -0.53
CA LEU A 87 8.53 8.34 0.26
C LEU A 87 8.06 9.47 -0.67
N ASN A 88 6.76 9.68 -0.74
CA ASN A 88 6.18 10.72 -1.57
C ASN A 88 6.27 12.09 -0.89
N SER A 89 6.30 13.15 -1.69
CA SER A 89 6.24 14.52 -1.16
C SER A 89 4.94 14.75 -0.38
N GLY A 90 5.07 15.18 0.85
CA GLY A 90 3.97 15.38 1.80
C GLY A 90 3.90 14.31 2.88
N ASP A 91 4.51 13.14 2.67
CA ASP A 91 4.62 12.10 3.68
C ASP A 91 5.90 12.30 4.50
N CYS A 92 5.89 11.91 5.77
CA CYS A 92 7.02 12.08 6.67
C CYS A 92 7.35 10.77 7.40
N LEU A 93 8.63 10.37 7.38
CA LEU A 93 9.09 9.27 8.22
C LEU A 93 8.88 9.59 9.70
N ILE A 94 8.45 8.61 10.46
CA ILE A 94 8.43 8.71 11.93
C ILE A 94 9.87 8.89 12.43
N LYS A 95 10.03 9.72 13.46
CA LYS A 95 11.35 10.01 14.04
C LYS A 95 12.07 8.71 14.42
N ASP A 96 13.31 8.60 13.97
CA ASP A 96 14.20 7.47 14.26
C ASP A 96 13.67 6.08 13.90
N VAL A 97 12.68 5.99 12.99
CA VAL A 97 12.07 4.72 12.63
C VAL A 97 13.05 3.77 11.93
N LEU A 98 13.96 4.28 11.11
CA LEU A 98 14.88 3.44 10.31
C LEU A 98 15.77 2.54 11.16
N ARG A 99 16.15 2.97 12.38
CA ARG A 99 16.95 2.15 13.32
C ARG A 99 16.18 0.94 13.87
N HIS A 100 14.87 0.93 13.74
CA HIS A 100 14.00 -0.14 14.26
C HIS A 100 13.56 -1.12 13.18
N ILE A 101 13.98 -0.91 11.94
CA ILE A 101 13.68 -1.82 10.83
C ILE A 101 14.66 -2.99 10.88
N PRO A 102 14.18 -4.24 10.96
CA PRO A 102 15.04 -5.41 10.94
C PRO A 102 15.46 -5.73 9.50
N PHE A 103 16.53 -5.12 9.03
CA PHE A 103 17.14 -5.44 7.71
C PHE A 103 17.86 -6.77 7.80
N ASP A 104 17.09 -7.88 7.84
CA ASP A 104 17.55 -9.25 8.14
C ASP A 104 17.51 -10.17 6.90
N GLY A 105 17.42 -9.61 5.69
CA GLY A 105 17.31 -10.36 4.45
C GLY A 105 15.86 -10.74 4.09
N THR A 106 14.87 -10.40 4.92
CA THR A 106 13.45 -10.54 4.55
C THR A 106 13.14 -9.64 3.37
N GLN A 107 12.62 -10.21 2.26
CA GLN A 107 12.50 -9.50 1.00
C GLN A 107 11.44 -8.38 0.99
N TYR A 108 10.42 -8.49 1.83
CA TYR A 108 9.33 -7.51 1.91
C TYR A 108 9.00 -7.22 3.38
N ILE A 109 9.52 -6.12 3.93
CA ILE A 109 9.25 -5.71 5.32
C ILE A 109 8.23 -4.58 5.29
N TYR A 110 7.17 -4.66 6.08
CA TYR A 110 6.18 -3.59 6.16
C TYR A 110 5.76 -3.34 7.60
N GLY A 111 5.39 -2.08 7.85
CA GLY A 111 4.89 -1.64 9.16
C GLY A 111 3.57 -0.90 9.02
N ASN A 112 3.13 -0.26 10.09
CA ASN A 112 1.89 0.50 10.15
C ASN A 112 2.09 1.92 9.58
N ILE A 113 0.98 2.60 9.24
CA ILE A 113 0.97 4.01 8.84
C ILE A 113 0.14 4.84 9.80
N LYS A 114 0.52 6.09 9.99
CA LYS A 114 -0.28 7.10 10.67
C LYS A 114 -0.91 8.00 9.61
N ILE A 115 -2.22 7.97 9.51
CA ILE A 115 -2.96 8.78 8.55
C ILE A 115 -3.22 10.14 9.17
N ILE A 116 -2.88 11.22 8.45
CA ILE A 116 -3.09 12.61 8.84
C ILE A 116 -4.16 13.22 7.94
N PRO A 117 -5.43 13.11 8.28
CA PRO A 117 -6.51 13.68 7.48
C PRO A 117 -6.59 15.20 7.66
N THR A 118 -7.26 15.88 6.73
CA THR A 118 -7.37 17.34 6.79
C THR A 118 -8.33 17.83 7.88
N ASN A 119 -9.40 17.09 8.17
CA ASN A 119 -10.52 17.53 9.01
C ASN A 119 -10.89 16.55 10.12
N GLU A 120 -10.07 15.56 10.39
CA GLU A 120 -10.31 14.54 11.41
C GLU A 120 -9.06 14.34 12.25
N ASP A 121 -9.17 13.70 13.40
CA ASP A 121 -8.04 13.35 14.23
C ASP A 121 -7.17 12.28 13.53
N PRO A 122 -5.83 12.38 13.65
CA PRO A 122 -4.94 11.36 13.12
C PRO A 122 -5.18 10.00 13.76
N TRP A 123 -5.10 8.93 12.94
CA TRP A 123 -5.20 7.56 13.44
C TRP A 123 -4.13 6.64 12.84
N ILE A 124 -3.86 5.53 13.54
CA ILE A 124 -2.91 4.53 13.06
C ILE A 124 -3.68 3.42 12.34
N TRP A 125 -3.36 3.21 11.06
CA TRP A 125 -3.80 2.05 10.32
C TRP A 125 -2.81 0.91 10.56
N LYS A 126 -3.29 -0.14 11.24
CA LYS A 126 -2.49 -1.34 11.54
C LYS A 126 -2.74 -2.40 10.48
N TYR A 127 -1.66 -2.90 9.90
CA TYR A 127 -1.72 -4.01 8.95
C TYR A 127 -1.67 -5.35 9.68
N PRO A 128 -2.23 -6.44 9.10
CA PRO A 128 -2.15 -7.78 9.68
C PRO A 128 -0.75 -8.36 9.56
N ASP A 129 -0.42 -9.31 10.44
CA ASP A 129 0.87 -10.02 10.44
C ASP A 129 1.00 -11.00 9.26
N ARG A 130 -0.10 -11.35 8.62
CA ARG A 130 -0.12 -12.28 7.49
C ARG A 130 -0.94 -11.72 6.36
N PHE A 131 -0.35 -11.79 5.17
CA PHE A 131 -1.08 -11.62 3.93
C PHE A 131 -1.58 -12.98 3.47
N ASP A 132 -2.87 -13.09 3.33
CA ASP A 132 -3.41 -14.09 2.44
C ASP A 132 -3.77 -13.45 1.09
N THR A 133 -3.98 -14.26 0.09
CA THR A 133 -4.39 -13.83 -1.26
C THR A 133 -5.62 -12.93 -1.20
N PHE A 134 -6.45 -13.18 -0.22
CA PHE A 134 -7.67 -12.46 0.08
C PHE A 134 -7.41 -11.03 0.55
N PHE A 135 -6.46 -10.82 1.46
CA PHE A 135 -6.12 -9.49 1.94
C PHE A 135 -5.67 -8.57 0.80
N LEU A 136 -4.81 -9.07 -0.07
CA LEU A 136 -4.28 -8.27 -1.18
C LEU A 136 -5.29 -8.02 -2.30
N ALA A 137 -6.25 -8.91 -2.49
CA ALA A 137 -7.28 -8.76 -3.51
C ALA A 137 -8.50 -7.94 -3.04
N ASN A 138 -8.69 -7.79 -1.72
CA ASN A 138 -9.79 -7.01 -1.15
C ASN A 138 -9.48 -5.50 -1.22
N SER A 139 -10.55 -4.69 -1.38
CA SER A 139 -10.48 -3.22 -1.35
C SER A 139 -9.86 -2.64 -0.08
N LYS A 140 -10.04 -3.36 1.04
CA LYS A 140 -9.50 -2.99 2.34
C LYS A 140 -8.08 -3.52 2.57
N GLY A 141 -7.59 -4.39 1.66
CA GLY A 141 -6.32 -5.10 1.77
C GLY A 141 -5.16 -4.41 1.06
N TRP A 142 -5.04 -3.10 1.19
CA TRP A 142 -3.92 -2.34 0.63
C TRP A 142 -2.80 -2.21 1.65
N ILE A 143 -1.56 -2.53 1.24
CA ILE A 143 -0.38 -2.06 1.95
C ILE A 143 0.06 -0.77 1.28
N SER A 144 0.07 0.33 2.00
CA SER A 144 0.68 1.56 1.50
C SER A 144 2.15 1.31 1.21
N GLN A 145 2.59 1.66 0.01
CA GLN A 145 3.99 1.55 -0.39
C GLN A 145 4.92 2.27 0.59
N GLN A 146 4.48 3.41 1.13
CA GLN A 146 5.21 4.19 2.13
C GLN A 146 5.39 3.47 3.47
N ALA A 147 4.76 2.32 3.67
CA ALA A 147 4.98 1.46 4.84
C ALA A 147 5.95 0.30 4.55
N CYS A 148 6.52 0.22 3.34
CA CYS A 148 7.22 -0.96 2.85
C CYS A 148 8.70 -0.69 2.58
N PHE A 149 9.55 -1.57 3.11
CA PHE A 149 10.96 -1.71 2.72
C PHE A 149 11.08 -2.96 1.85
N ILE A 150 11.46 -2.76 0.60
CA ILE A 150 11.42 -3.81 -0.43
C ILE A 150 12.85 -4.13 -0.85
N HIS A 151 13.25 -5.39 -0.74
CA HIS A 151 14.60 -5.83 -1.12
C HIS A 151 14.81 -5.60 -2.62
N HIS A 152 15.96 -5.04 -2.98
CA HIS A 152 16.29 -4.62 -4.34
C HIS A 152 16.15 -5.73 -5.37
N SER A 153 16.43 -6.99 -5.00
CA SER A 153 16.29 -8.14 -5.90
C SER A 153 14.92 -8.28 -6.53
N LEU A 154 13.85 -7.87 -5.83
CA LEU A 154 12.49 -7.93 -6.37
C LEU A 154 12.26 -6.94 -7.52
N PHE A 155 12.99 -5.83 -7.55
CA PHE A 155 12.93 -4.85 -8.65
C PHE A 155 13.83 -5.21 -9.83
N ILE A 156 14.84 -6.06 -9.63
CA ILE A 156 15.61 -6.66 -10.74
C ILE A 156 14.70 -7.57 -11.56
N GLU A 157 13.81 -8.32 -10.91
CA GLU A 157 12.86 -9.20 -11.59
C GLU A 157 11.73 -8.40 -12.25
N GLN A 158 11.17 -7.42 -11.56
CA GLN A 158 10.03 -6.64 -12.04
C GLN A 158 9.99 -5.23 -11.46
N LYS A 159 10.18 -4.23 -12.29
CA LYS A 159 9.94 -2.82 -11.98
C LYS A 159 8.42 -2.53 -11.95
N TYR A 160 8.05 -1.33 -11.55
CA TYR A 160 6.67 -0.88 -11.62
C TYR A 160 6.18 -0.78 -13.07
N ASP A 161 4.96 -1.28 -13.33
CA ASP A 161 4.31 -1.16 -14.64
C ASP A 161 3.73 0.25 -14.81
N THR A 162 4.31 1.04 -15.70
CA THR A 162 3.90 2.44 -15.96
C THR A 162 2.58 2.58 -16.73
N ASN A 163 2.01 1.47 -17.21
CA ASN A 163 0.67 1.47 -17.81
C ASN A 163 -0.43 1.71 -16.77
N TYR A 164 -0.16 1.40 -15.52
CA TYR A 164 -1.05 1.68 -14.38
C TYR A 164 -0.62 2.96 -13.67
N LYS A 165 -1.58 3.82 -13.35
CA LYS A 165 -1.28 5.14 -12.75
C LYS A 165 -1.43 5.17 -11.23
N ILE A 166 -2.14 4.19 -10.66
CA ILE A 166 -2.51 4.18 -9.23
C ILE A 166 -2.11 2.90 -8.52
N ILE A 167 -2.08 1.75 -9.21
CA ILE A 167 -2.01 0.43 -8.57
C ILE A 167 -0.75 -0.38 -8.85
N SER A 168 0.28 0.18 -9.48
CA SER A 168 1.45 -0.61 -9.87
C SER A 168 2.26 -1.13 -8.66
N ASP A 169 2.24 -0.42 -7.54
CA ASP A 169 2.78 -0.88 -6.26
C ASP A 169 2.01 -2.10 -5.70
N TRP A 170 0.68 -2.09 -5.81
CA TRP A 170 -0.18 -3.21 -5.46
C TRP A 170 0.07 -4.43 -6.38
N ILE A 171 0.22 -4.21 -7.69
CA ILE A 171 0.59 -5.27 -8.65
C ILE A 171 1.93 -5.90 -8.28
N HIS A 172 2.93 -5.07 -7.96
CA HIS A 172 4.24 -5.52 -7.55
C HIS A 172 4.18 -6.35 -6.26
N ALA A 173 3.38 -5.92 -5.27
CA ALA A 173 3.18 -6.68 -4.03
C ALA A 173 2.51 -8.04 -4.28
N ILE A 174 1.45 -8.10 -5.11
CA ILE A 174 0.81 -9.36 -5.49
C ILE A 174 1.80 -10.28 -6.19
N HIS A 175 2.52 -9.76 -7.16
CA HIS A 175 3.50 -10.55 -7.89
C HIS A 175 4.58 -11.11 -6.97
N SER A 176 5.16 -10.27 -6.14
CA SER A 176 6.26 -10.66 -5.24
C SER A 176 5.80 -11.61 -4.13
N ILE A 177 4.74 -11.24 -3.39
CA ILE A 177 4.31 -11.98 -2.19
C ILE A 177 3.47 -13.19 -2.53
N ILE A 178 2.47 -13.04 -3.43
CA ILE A 178 1.49 -14.09 -3.70
C ILE A 178 1.97 -15.04 -4.80
N LEU A 179 2.44 -14.49 -5.92
CA LEU A 179 2.77 -15.33 -7.08
C LEU A 179 4.18 -15.93 -6.97
N LYS A 180 5.14 -15.18 -6.47
CA LYS A 180 6.53 -15.62 -6.32
C LYS A 180 6.85 -16.20 -4.93
N GLY A 181 6.03 -15.91 -3.93
CA GLY A 181 6.22 -16.41 -2.57
C GLY A 181 7.47 -15.83 -1.89
N CYS A 182 7.80 -14.57 -2.14
CA CYS A 182 8.92 -13.93 -1.47
C CYS A 182 8.71 -13.91 0.06
N SER A 183 9.80 -13.89 0.81
CA SER A 183 9.71 -13.74 2.26
C SER A 183 9.17 -12.36 2.62
N TYR A 184 8.22 -12.31 3.56
CA TYR A 184 7.68 -11.05 4.04
C TYR A 184 7.51 -11.04 5.56
N LYS A 185 7.51 -9.84 6.16
CA LYS A 185 7.43 -9.65 7.60
C LYS A 185 6.69 -8.36 7.95
N HIS A 186 5.68 -8.47 8.80
CA HIS A 186 5.09 -7.32 9.47
C HIS A 186 5.89 -6.93 10.70
N ILE A 187 6.11 -5.64 10.89
CA ILE A 187 6.62 -5.08 12.13
C ILE A 187 5.56 -4.18 12.76
N PRO A 188 5.29 -4.29 14.07
CA PRO A 188 4.22 -3.50 14.73
C PRO A 188 4.64 -2.04 14.97
N THR A 189 5.48 -1.49 14.09
CA THR A 189 6.04 -0.15 14.14
C THR A 189 5.33 0.74 13.14
N THR A 190 4.96 1.96 13.53
CA THR A 190 4.47 2.97 12.59
C THR A 190 5.66 3.55 11.84
N ILE A 191 5.64 3.47 10.51
CA ILE A 191 6.76 3.84 9.64
C ILE A 191 6.67 5.32 9.22
N VAL A 192 5.47 5.77 8.87
CA VAL A 192 5.25 7.03 8.16
C VAL A 192 3.99 7.73 8.61
N GLU A 193 4.03 9.05 8.62
CA GLU A 193 2.86 9.92 8.60
C GLU A 193 2.45 10.15 7.15
N TYR A 194 1.24 9.70 6.81
CA TYR A 194 0.68 9.72 5.46
C TYR A 194 -0.36 10.83 5.32
N ASP A 195 -0.15 11.76 4.40
CA ASP A 195 -1.02 12.94 4.20
C ASP A 195 -2.41 12.60 3.63
N GLY A 196 -2.62 11.40 3.09
CA GLY A 196 -3.93 10.93 2.62
C GLY A 196 -4.47 11.61 1.35
N GLY A 197 -3.76 12.59 0.77
CA GLY A 197 -4.23 13.39 -0.37
C GLY A 197 -3.71 12.95 -1.74
N GLY A 198 -3.13 11.75 -1.86
CA GLY A 198 -2.52 11.24 -3.09
C GLY A 198 -3.51 10.72 -4.13
N ALA A 199 -3.00 10.24 -5.28
CA ALA A 199 -3.79 9.71 -6.39
C ALA A 199 -4.68 8.53 -5.96
N SER A 200 -4.21 7.70 -5.01
CA SER A 200 -4.93 6.55 -4.45
C SER A 200 -6.15 6.91 -3.60
N SER A 201 -6.33 8.19 -3.23
CA SER A 201 -7.54 8.65 -2.55
C SER A 201 -8.78 8.66 -3.46
N ASN A 202 -8.60 8.56 -4.77
CA ASN A 202 -9.70 8.35 -5.71
C ASN A 202 -10.05 6.87 -5.81
N TYR A 203 -10.91 6.41 -4.89
CA TYR A 203 -11.32 5.00 -4.80
C TYR A 203 -11.92 4.45 -6.10
N GLU A 204 -12.71 5.22 -6.83
CA GLU A 204 -13.37 4.80 -8.07
C GLU A 204 -12.32 4.43 -9.14
N LYS A 205 -11.38 5.34 -9.43
CA LYS A 205 -10.30 5.07 -10.40
C LYS A 205 -9.38 3.93 -9.97
N THR A 206 -9.12 3.84 -8.66
CA THR A 206 -8.31 2.75 -8.10
C THR A 206 -8.98 1.38 -8.35
N TRP A 207 -10.31 1.31 -8.15
CA TRP A 207 -11.10 0.12 -8.42
C TRP A 207 -11.14 -0.24 -9.91
N GLU A 208 -11.33 0.75 -10.77
CA GLU A 208 -11.33 0.54 -12.22
C GLU A 208 -10.02 -0.07 -12.69
N GLU A 209 -8.86 0.48 -12.28
CA GLU A 209 -7.56 -0.07 -12.62
C GLU A 209 -7.36 -1.49 -12.06
N ARG A 210 -7.75 -1.75 -10.80
CA ARG A 210 -7.65 -3.09 -10.19
C ARG A 210 -8.50 -4.12 -10.90
N ASN A 211 -9.77 -3.83 -11.14
CA ASN A 211 -10.67 -4.73 -11.82
C ASN A 211 -10.15 -5.08 -13.22
N LYS A 212 -9.69 -4.07 -13.96
CA LYS A 212 -9.07 -4.28 -15.27
C LYS A 212 -7.86 -5.21 -15.19
N TRP A 213 -6.98 -5.00 -14.21
CA TRP A 213 -5.81 -5.87 -14.03
C TRP A 213 -6.23 -7.30 -13.65
N ILE A 214 -7.16 -7.47 -12.73
CA ILE A 214 -7.69 -8.77 -12.30
C ILE A 214 -8.29 -9.52 -13.48
N GLU A 215 -9.16 -8.87 -14.27
CA GLU A 215 -9.78 -9.49 -15.45
C GLU A 215 -8.77 -9.98 -16.50
N GLN A 216 -7.66 -9.27 -16.64
CA GLN A 216 -6.61 -9.60 -17.60
C GLN A 216 -5.63 -10.67 -17.11
N ASN A 217 -5.38 -10.75 -15.80
CA ASN A 217 -4.29 -11.54 -15.24
C ASN A 217 -4.74 -12.70 -14.34
N ILE A 218 -6.01 -12.71 -13.90
CA ILE A 218 -6.54 -13.74 -13.01
C ILE A 218 -7.56 -14.60 -13.76
N ASN A 219 -7.45 -15.92 -13.62
CA ASN A 219 -8.44 -16.84 -14.19
C ASN A 219 -9.83 -16.55 -13.63
N LYS A 220 -10.84 -16.37 -14.49
CA LYS A 220 -12.22 -15.99 -14.12
C LYS A 220 -12.85 -16.96 -13.10
N THR A 221 -12.62 -18.26 -13.24
CA THR A 221 -13.16 -19.27 -12.32
C THR A 221 -12.52 -19.12 -10.93
N PHE A 222 -11.20 -18.93 -10.88
CA PHE A 222 -10.48 -18.68 -9.63
C PHE A 222 -10.98 -17.40 -8.97
N PHE A 223 -11.15 -16.32 -9.74
CA PHE A 223 -11.61 -15.04 -9.22
C PHE A 223 -13.05 -15.12 -8.67
N LYS A 224 -13.94 -15.86 -9.36
CA LYS A 224 -15.30 -16.10 -8.88
C LYS A 224 -15.31 -16.82 -7.52
N SER A 225 -14.55 -17.91 -7.39
CA SER A 225 -14.41 -18.65 -6.13
C SER A 225 -13.83 -17.77 -5.01
N PHE A 226 -12.93 -16.87 -5.39
CA PHE A 226 -12.36 -15.88 -4.49
C PHE A 226 -13.43 -14.89 -3.96
N LEU A 227 -14.28 -14.32 -4.83
CA LEU A 227 -15.37 -13.43 -4.44
C LEU A 227 -16.40 -14.14 -3.54
N GLU A 228 -16.71 -15.40 -3.81
CA GLU A 228 -17.59 -16.21 -2.97
C GLU A 228 -17.00 -16.41 -1.56
N LEU A 229 -15.69 -16.62 -1.46
CA LEU A 229 -14.99 -16.73 -0.17
C LEU A 229 -14.95 -15.37 0.56
N GLU A 230 -14.79 -14.27 -0.17
CA GLU A 230 -14.84 -12.92 0.37
C GLU A 230 -16.20 -12.62 0.99
N ALA A 231 -17.28 -12.83 0.25
CA ALA A 231 -18.64 -12.66 0.76
C ALA A 231 -18.87 -13.50 2.02
N PHE A 232 -18.36 -14.73 2.06
CA PHE A 232 -18.46 -15.59 3.23
C PHE A 232 -17.69 -15.03 4.44
N ARG A 233 -16.52 -14.46 4.25
CA ARG A 233 -15.72 -13.83 5.31
C ARG A 233 -16.35 -12.55 5.85
N GLU A 234 -16.95 -11.74 4.98
CA GLU A 234 -17.67 -10.52 5.37
C GLU A 234 -18.87 -10.79 6.28
N THR A 235 -19.46 -11.98 6.20
CA THR A 235 -20.51 -12.41 7.14
C THR A 235 -19.98 -12.67 8.56
N GLY A 236 -18.68 -12.59 8.81
CA GLY A 236 -18.04 -12.97 10.07
C GLY A 236 -17.92 -14.49 10.28
N LEU A 237 -18.53 -15.30 9.39
CA LEU A 237 -18.49 -16.79 9.47
C LEU A 237 -17.12 -17.36 9.08
N GLY A 238 -16.25 -16.57 8.44
CA GLY A 238 -14.90 -17.00 8.09
C GLY A 238 -14.09 -17.50 9.27
N ASN A 239 -14.30 -16.96 10.47
CA ASN A 239 -13.67 -17.40 11.71
C ASN A 239 -14.08 -18.82 12.14
N LEU A 240 -15.16 -19.35 11.58
CA LEU A 240 -15.62 -20.73 11.84
C LEU A 240 -14.90 -21.76 10.97
N VAL A 241 -14.21 -21.37 9.91
CA VAL A 241 -13.50 -22.29 9.00
C VAL A 241 -12.54 -23.24 9.72
N PRO A 242 -11.68 -22.78 10.67
CA PRO A 242 -10.83 -23.66 11.43
C PRO A 242 -11.61 -24.67 12.29
N LEU A 243 -12.81 -24.30 12.78
CA LEU A 243 -13.69 -25.16 13.55
C LEU A 243 -14.37 -26.22 12.69
N LEU A 244 -14.71 -25.85 11.44
CA LEU A 244 -15.31 -26.76 10.46
C LEU A 244 -14.36 -27.92 10.08
N ASN A 245 -13.06 -27.74 10.24
CA ASN A 245 -12.07 -28.78 9.93
C ASN A 245 -11.89 -29.82 11.01
N LYS A 246 -12.49 -29.67 12.22
CA LYS A 246 -12.24 -30.56 13.34
C LYS A 246 -12.92 -31.94 13.25
N THR A 247 -14.17 -32.03 12.78
CA THR A 247 -14.87 -33.33 12.63
C THR A 247 -15.94 -33.34 11.55
N HIS A 248 -16.14 -34.49 10.89
CA HIS A 248 -17.20 -34.68 9.88
C HIS A 248 -18.62 -34.44 10.43
N LYS A 249 -18.89 -34.88 11.65
CA LYS A 249 -20.17 -34.71 12.34
C LYS A 249 -20.47 -33.22 12.60
N PHE A 250 -19.46 -32.43 12.95
CA PHE A 250 -19.57 -31.00 13.17
C PHE A 250 -19.91 -30.27 11.87
N LYS A 251 -19.21 -30.58 10.76
CA LYS A 251 -19.50 -30.06 9.41
C LYS A 251 -20.98 -30.27 9.03
N LYS A 252 -21.51 -31.47 9.24
CA LYS A 252 -22.89 -31.82 8.90
C LYS A 252 -23.93 -31.03 9.73
N ARG A 253 -23.64 -30.75 11.01
CA ARG A 253 -24.50 -29.94 11.89
C ARG A 253 -24.49 -28.47 11.47
N ILE A 254 -23.34 -27.88 11.23
CA ILE A 254 -23.20 -26.48 10.78
C ILE A 254 -23.90 -26.29 9.44
N ARG A 255 -23.71 -27.20 8.48
CA ARG A 255 -24.41 -27.12 7.18
C ARG A 255 -25.94 -27.07 7.36
N LYS A 256 -26.49 -27.86 8.27
CA LYS A 256 -27.95 -27.82 8.56
C LYS A 256 -28.39 -26.48 9.15
N ILE A 257 -27.60 -25.91 10.06
CA ILE A 257 -27.88 -24.59 10.67
C ILE A 257 -27.83 -23.48 9.61
N ILE A 258 -26.82 -23.47 8.77
CA ILE A 258 -26.68 -22.46 7.69
C ILE A 258 -27.85 -22.57 6.72
N LEU A 259 -28.24 -23.77 6.28
CA LEU A 259 -29.38 -23.99 5.41
C LEU A 259 -30.70 -23.53 6.07
N PHE A 260 -30.87 -23.80 7.35
CA PHE A 260 -32.03 -23.36 8.10
C PHE A 260 -32.15 -21.84 8.18
N LEU A 261 -31.05 -21.16 8.50
CA LEU A 261 -30.98 -19.70 8.54
C LEU A 261 -31.21 -19.08 7.15
N TYR A 262 -30.70 -19.70 6.10
CA TYR A 262 -30.94 -19.27 4.71
C TYR A 262 -32.43 -19.36 4.36
N TYR A 263 -33.10 -20.46 4.70
CA TYR A 263 -34.56 -20.60 4.46
C TYR A 263 -35.38 -19.60 5.24
N ILE A 264 -35.03 -19.33 6.51
CA ILE A 264 -35.70 -18.31 7.32
C ILE A 264 -35.55 -16.93 6.65
N ASN A 265 -34.33 -16.54 6.26
CA ASN A 265 -34.08 -15.25 5.66
C ASN A 265 -34.78 -15.09 4.31
N SER A 266 -34.81 -16.13 3.48
CA SER A 266 -35.54 -16.11 2.22
C SER A 266 -37.07 -16.02 2.43
N PHE A 267 -37.61 -16.68 3.46
CA PHE A 267 -39.01 -16.57 3.82
C PHE A 267 -39.43 -15.14 4.22
N PHE A 268 -38.61 -14.47 5.05
CA PHE A 268 -38.83 -13.08 5.44
C PHE A 268 -38.58 -12.07 4.32
N SER A 269 -37.72 -12.36 3.36
CA SER A 269 -37.46 -11.51 2.20
C SER A 269 -38.64 -11.51 1.21
N PHE A 270 -39.41 -12.61 1.12
CA PHE A 270 -40.61 -12.70 0.29
C PHE A 270 -41.85 -11.98 0.90
N HIS A 271 -41.81 -11.65 2.19
CA HIS A 271 -42.94 -11.05 2.91
C HIS A 271 -42.74 -9.56 3.22
N LYS A 272 -41.79 -8.86 2.59
CA LYS A 272 -41.76 -7.40 2.67
C LYS A 272 -42.88 -6.83 1.81
N PRO A 273 -43.87 -6.08 2.39
CA PRO A 273 -44.87 -5.39 1.60
C PRO A 273 -44.17 -4.40 0.67
N LYS A 274 -44.55 -4.43 -0.61
CA LYS A 274 -44.16 -3.39 -1.57
C LYS A 274 -44.69 -2.06 -1.03
N GLN A 275 -43.82 -1.17 -0.63
CA GLN A 275 -44.09 0.25 -0.47
C GLN A 275 -43.87 0.96 -1.81
#